data_1d12378a1d2686ac3bc0ee1af042ba67
#
_entry.id   1d12378a1d2686ac3bc0ee1af042ba67
#
_cell.length_a   1.000
_cell.length_b   1.000
_cell.length_c   1.000
_cell.angle_alpha   90.00
_cell.angle_beta   90.00
_cell.angle_gamma   90.00
#
_symmetry.space_group_name_H-M   'P 1'
#
loop_
_entity.id
_entity.type
_entity.pdbx_description
1 polymer ?
#
loop_
_entity_poly.entity_id
_entity_poly.type
_entity_poly.pdbx_seq_one_letter_code
_entity_poly.pdbx_strand_id
1 'polypeptide(L)'
;MISQPETPNLPCIPGTTKEVLAIMQLLKNNEVQFLCLEGEIATVAQGITYMESHSCIHFACHAHQNTQEPLKSEFMLHDGGLELADIIKRKLEGADLAYLSACQTSTGDEKLSEEAVHLAAGMLAAGYCGVVATMWSISDRHGPQVAEDFYAGLLSQNLEEPEQMHVLSTDNAALALHYSVQKLRKQLGDSALDWIPYVHFGL
;
A
#
# COMPACT_ATOMS: atom_id res chain seq x y z
N MET A 1 8.52 -2.92 2.99
CA MET A 1 7.63 -3.21 1.84
C MET A 1 7.40 -4.70 1.75
N ILE A 2 6.21 -5.12 1.34
CA ILE A 2 5.85 -6.53 1.11
C ILE A 2 5.34 -6.65 -0.32
N SER A 3 6.01 -7.46 -1.14
CA SER A 3 5.67 -7.72 -2.54
C SER A 3 5.35 -9.20 -2.73
N GLN A 4 4.16 -9.50 -3.24
CA GLN A 4 3.74 -10.88 -3.50
C GLN A 4 3.21 -11.02 -4.94
N PRO A 5 4.10 -11.08 -5.95
CA PRO A 5 3.70 -11.17 -7.35
C PRO A 5 3.06 -12.51 -7.72
N GLU A 6 3.43 -13.58 -7.01
CA GLU A 6 2.96 -14.95 -7.26
C GLU A 6 2.39 -15.55 -5.98
N THR A 7 1.10 -15.33 -5.74
CA THR A 7 0.38 -15.94 -4.63
C THR A 7 -0.16 -17.32 -5.08
N PRO A 8 0.04 -18.39 -4.28
CA PRO A 8 -0.51 -19.70 -4.62
C PRO A 8 -2.02 -19.65 -4.92
N ASN A 9 -2.42 -20.27 -6.04
CA ASN A 9 -3.81 -20.34 -6.50
C ASN A 9 -4.46 -19.01 -6.93
N LEU A 10 -3.73 -17.92 -7.02
CA LEU A 10 -4.21 -16.63 -7.53
C LEU A 10 -3.50 -16.24 -8.83
N PRO A 11 -4.09 -15.36 -9.64
CA PRO A 11 -3.43 -14.82 -10.83
C PRO A 11 -2.12 -14.12 -10.49
N CYS A 12 -1.12 -14.23 -11.36
CA CYS A 12 0.13 -13.49 -11.19
C CYS A 12 -0.10 -11.98 -11.40
N ILE A 13 0.50 -11.14 -10.54
CA ILE A 13 0.46 -9.67 -10.59
C ILE A 13 1.87 -9.09 -10.71
N PRO A 14 2.52 -9.19 -11.87
CA PRO A 14 3.92 -8.79 -12.06
C PRO A 14 4.16 -7.28 -11.90
N GLY A 15 3.10 -6.46 -11.88
CA GLY A 15 3.17 -5.04 -11.58
C GLY A 15 3.72 -4.77 -10.19
N THR A 16 3.45 -5.61 -9.20
CA THR A 16 3.93 -5.46 -7.82
C THR A 16 5.46 -5.44 -7.73
N THR A 17 6.15 -6.33 -8.44
CA THR A 17 7.63 -6.31 -8.52
C THR A 17 8.15 -5.01 -9.13
N LYS A 18 7.53 -4.52 -10.22
CA LYS A 18 7.93 -3.25 -10.85
C LYS A 18 7.74 -2.07 -9.90
N GLU A 19 6.60 -2.05 -9.21
CA GLU A 19 6.24 -1.04 -8.22
C GLU A 19 7.30 -0.97 -7.11
N VAL A 20 7.56 -2.08 -6.48
CA VAL A 20 8.51 -2.14 -5.37
C VAL A 20 9.93 -1.81 -5.80
N LEU A 21 10.38 -2.29 -6.96
CA LEU A 21 11.71 -1.95 -7.50
C LEU A 21 11.87 -0.45 -7.76
N ALA A 22 10.84 0.23 -8.32
CA ALA A 22 10.88 1.67 -8.53
C ALA A 22 10.99 2.44 -7.20
N ILE A 23 10.16 2.06 -6.21
CA ILE A 23 10.20 2.67 -4.87
C ILE A 23 11.57 2.43 -4.21
N MET A 24 12.10 1.21 -4.24
CA MET A 24 13.42 0.88 -3.69
C MET A 24 14.53 1.74 -4.28
N GLN A 25 14.50 1.97 -5.59
CA GLN A 25 15.47 2.83 -6.26
C GLN A 25 15.38 4.28 -5.78
N LEU A 26 14.15 4.81 -5.61
CA LEU A 26 13.93 6.14 -5.07
C LEU A 26 14.46 6.27 -3.63
N LEU A 27 14.08 5.34 -2.74
CA LEU A 27 14.50 5.34 -1.34
C LEU A 27 16.02 5.24 -1.22
N LYS A 28 16.64 4.36 -2.01
CA LYS A 28 18.11 4.20 -2.05
C LYS A 28 18.83 5.46 -2.49
N ASN A 29 18.32 6.13 -3.53
CA ASN A 29 18.91 7.37 -4.05
C ASN A 29 18.83 8.53 -3.05
N ASN A 30 17.88 8.47 -2.10
CA ASN A 30 17.67 9.46 -1.06
C ASN A 30 18.15 8.98 0.33
N GLU A 31 18.94 7.90 0.37
CA GLU A 31 19.56 7.34 1.58
C GLU A 31 18.55 6.95 2.69
N VAL A 32 17.28 6.73 2.33
CA VAL A 32 16.25 6.26 3.25
C VAL A 32 16.37 4.75 3.46
N GLN A 33 16.37 4.32 4.72
CA GLN A 33 16.44 2.90 5.06
C GLN A 33 15.12 2.21 4.76
N PHE A 34 15.19 1.03 4.16
CA PHE A 34 14.03 0.21 3.85
C PHE A 34 14.36 -1.29 3.91
N LEU A 35 13.31 -2.09 4.09
CA LEU A 35 13.34 -3.53 3.92
C LEU A 35 12.27 -3.95 2.92
N CYS A 36 12.54 -5.01 2.17
CA CYS A 36 11.60 -5.61 1.24
C CYS A 36 11.50 -7.12 1.48
N LEU A 37 10.28 -7.60 1.67
CA LEU A 37 9.94 -9.01 1.62
C LEU A 37 9.28 -9.28 0.26
N GLU A 38 9.80 -10.22 -0.51
CA GLU A 38 9.25 -10.58 -1.81
C GLU A 38 9.15 -12.09 -1.97
N GLY A 39 8.05 -12.57 -2.55
CA GLY A 39 7.83 -13.98 -2.84
C GLY A 39 7.84 -14.86 -1.59
N GLU A 40 8.63 -15.92 -1.60
CA GLU A 40 8.66 -16.94 -0.54
C GLU A 40 9.01 -16.42 0.86
N ILE A 41 9.73 -15.30 0.94
CA ILE A 41 10.07 -14.68 2.23
C ILE A 41 8.98 -13.75 2.76
N ALA A 42 7.98 -13.39 1.93
CA ALA A 42 6.84 -12.58 2.32
C ALA A 42 5.79 -13.44 3.04
N THR A 43 6.14 -13.96 4.21
CA THR A 43 5.26 -14.77 5.05
C THR A 43 4.48 -13.92 6.05
N VAL A 44 3.35 -14.44 6.55
CA VAL A 44 2.52 -13.78 7.58
C VAL A 44 3.36 -13.43 8.82
N ALA A 45 4.17 -14.37 9.30
CA ALA A 45 5.01 -14.14 10.47
C ALA A 45 6.04 -13.03 10.26
N GLN A 46 6.71 -12.99 9.10
CA GLN A 46 7.66 -11.93 8.77
C GLN A 46 6.97 -10.58 8.58
N GLY A 47 5.80 -10.57 7.91
CA GLY A 47 4.99 -9.37 7.73
C GLY A 47 4.66 -8.72 9.08
N ILE A 48 4.15 -9.48 10.03
CA ILE A 48 3.85 -9.00 11.39
C ILE A 48 5.11 -8.45 12.07
N THR A 49 6.22 -9.20 12.04
CA THR A 49 7.48 -8.79 12.69
C THR A 49 7.97 -7.44 12.17
N TYR A 50 7.87 -7.23 10.86
CA TYR A 50 8.32 -5.95 10.28
C TYR A 50 7.32 -4.81 10.48
N MET A 51 6.02 -5.08 10.57
CA MET A 51 5.03 -4.08 10.96
C MET A 51 5.26 -3.58 12.40
N GLU A 52 5.67 -4.46 13.32
CA GLU A 52 6.00 -4.10 14.70
C GLU A 52 7.28 -3.28 14.84
N SER A 53 8.16 -3.31 13.84
CA SER A 53 9.49 -2.66 13.88
C SER A 53 9.66 -1.45 12.94
N HIS A 54 8.67 -1.13 12.13
CA HIS A 54 8.73 -0.06 11.14
C HIS A 54 7.49 0.82 11.19
N SER A 55 7.69 2.14 11.05
CA SER A 55 6.59 3.11 11.03
C SER A 55 5.77 3.07 9.74
N CYS A 56 6.40 2.75 8.62
CA CYS A 56 5.73 2.72 7.32
C CYS A 56 5.66 1.31 6.74
N ILE A 57 4.52 0.95 6.16
CA ILE A 57 4.33 -0.31 5.44
C ILE A 57 3.78 -0.04 4.03
N HIS A 58 4.24 -0.82 3.07
CA HIS A 58 3.71 -0.85 1.72
C HIS A 58 3.36 -2.29 1.34
N PHE A 59 2.09 -2.55 1.08
CA PHE A 59 1.60 -3.84 0.59
C PHE A 59 1.37 -3.79 -0.92
N ALA A 60 2.13 -4.58 -1.67
CA ALA A 60 1.95 -4.84 -3.09
C ALA A 60 1.63 -6.33 -3.28
N CYS A 61 0.37 -6.70 -3.07
CA CYS A 61 -0.09 -8.09 -3.06
C CYS A 61 -1.58 -8.19 -3.38
N HIS A 62 -2.09 -9.38 -3.48
CA HIS A 62 -3.54 -9.60 -3.47
C HIS A 62 -4.12 -9.33 -2.09
N ALA A 63 -5.38 -8.90 -2.04
CA ALA A 63 -6.16 -8.81 -0.82
C ALA A 63 -7.52 -9.44 -1.01
N HIS A 64 -8.05 -10.03 0.04
CA HIS A 64 -9.41 -10.54 0.11
C HIS A 64 -10.19 -9.77 1.16
N GLN A 65 -11.34 -9.23 0.76
CA GLN A 65 -12.21 -8.52 1.68
C GLN A 65 -13.42 -9.38 2.03
N ASN A 66 -13.67 -9.51 3.33
CA ASN A 66 -14.83 -10.21 3.84
C ASN A 66 -15.88 -9.19 4.33
N THR A 67 -16.93 -8.99 3.52
CA THR A 67 -17.98 -8.01 3.82
C THR A 67 -18.88 -8.40 4.97
N GLN A 68 -19.01 -9.70 5.28
CA GLN A 68 -19.81 -10.19 6.38
C GLN A 68 -19.05 -10.13 7.72
N GLU A 69 -17.75 -10.42 7.67
CA GLU A 69 -16.86 -10.40 8.82
C GLU A 69 -15.61 -9.55 8.50
N PRO A 70 -15.69 -8.21 8.56
CA PRO A 70 -14.61 -7.30 8.10
C PRO A 70 -13.24 -7.59 8.72
N LEU A 71 -13.19 -8.09 9.94
CA LEU A 71 -11.94 -8.45 10.61
C LEU A 71 -11.24 -9.69 10.01
N LYS A 72 -11.94 -10.47 9.19
CA LYS A 72 -11.39 -11.58 8.40
C LYS A 72 -10.93 -11.15 7.00
N SER A 73 -11.01 -9.87 6.69
CA SER A 73 -10.34 -9.34 5.49
C SER A 73 -8.83 -9.50 5.67
N GLU A 74 -8.11 -9.82 4.57
CA GLU A 74 -6.72 -10.27 4.68
C GLU A 74 -5.88 -9.82 3.49
N PHE A 75 -4.59 -9.65 3.73
CA PHE A 75 -3.58 -9.51 2.69
C PHE A 75 -3.00 -10.89 2.38
N MET A 76 -3.00 -11.28 1.09
CA MET A 76 -2.58 -12.60 0.66
C MET A 76 -1.05 -12.65 0.52
N LEU A 77 -0.39 -13.32 1.44
CA LEU A 77 1.05 -13.52 1.45
C LEU A 77 1.42 -14.94 0.97
N HIS A 78 2.71 -15.28 1.01
CA HIS A 78 3.19 -16.55 0.46
C HIS A 78 2.59 -17.79 1.15
N ASP A 79 2.50 -17.77 2.46
CA ASP A 79 2.07 -18.89 3.31
C ASP A 79 0.62 -18.78 3.80
N GLY A 80 -0.11 -17.74 3.40
CA GLY A 80 -1.51 -17.55 3.77
C GLY A 80 -1.96 -16.10 3.82
N GLY A 81 -3.16 -15.88 4.37
CA GLY A 81 -3.75 -14.57 4.56
C GLY A 81 -3.31 -13.94 5.88
N LEU A 82 -2.85 -12.69 5.83
CA LEU A 82 -2.64 -11.86 7.01
C LEU A 82 -3.95 -11.13 7.33
N GLU A 83 -4.70 -11.64 8.30
CA GLU A 83 -6.01 -11.10 8.68
C GLU A 83 -5.91 -9.75 9.42
N LEU A 84 -6.85 -8.85 9.16
CA LEU A 84 -6.96 -7.59 9.90
C LEU A 84 -7.10 -7.80 11.41
N ALA A 85 -7.82 -8.85 11.83
CA ALA A 85 -7.93 -9.22 13.25
C ALA A 85 -6.56 -9.41 13.92
N ASP A 86 -5.60 -9.98 13.20
CA ASP A 86 -4.26 -10.23 13.73
C ASP A 86 -3.40 -8.98 13.74
N ILE A 87 -3.54 -8.11 12.73
CA ILE A 87 -2.85 -6.82 12.68
C ILE A 87 -3.33 -5.91 13.82
N ILE A 88 -4.64 -5.77 14.00
CA ILE A 88 -5.24 -4.88 15.03
C ILE A 88 -4.84 -5.30 16.46
N LYS A 89 -4.73 -6.61 16.73
CA LYS A 89 -4.29 -7.13 18.02
C LYS A 89 -2.86 -6.67 18.41
N ARG A 90 -2.03 -6.32 17.44
CA ARG A 90 -0.63 -5.93 17.67
C ARG A 90 -0.47 -4.56 18.31
N LYS A 91 -1.46 -3.64 18.13
CA LYS A 91 -1.40 -2.27 18.65
C LYS A 91 -0.07 -1.62 18.28
N LEU A 92 0.14 -1.40 17.00
CA LEU A 92 1.41 -0.95 16.42
C LEU A 92 1.75 0.47 16.91
N GLU A 93 2.50 0.57 17.99
CA GLU A 93 2.97 1.84 18.53
C GLU A 93 4.01 2.43 17.59
N GLY A 94 3.77 3.65 17.09
CA GLY A 94 4.66 4.31 16.12
C GLY A 94 4.39 3.97 14.66
N ALA A 95 3.30 3.27 14.36
CA ALA A 95 2.84 3.11 12.99
C ALA A 95 2.35 4.45 12.42
N ASP A 96 2.84 4.82 11.26
CA ASP A 96 2.63 6.13 10.66
C ASP A 96 1.85 6.02 9.35
N LEU A 97 2.42 5.43 8.30
CA LEU A 97 1.80 5.33 6.99
C LEU A 97 1.67 3.89 6.51
N ALA A 98 0.47 3.50 6.05
CA ALA A 98 0.25 2.29 5.28
C ALA A 98 -0.13 2.65 3.83
N TYR A 99 0.60 2.12 2.85
CA TYR A 99 0.24 2.21 1.43
C TYR A 99 -0.25 0.85 0.95
N LEU A 100 -1.52 0.77 0.54
CA LEU A 100 -2.19 -0.48 0.16
C LEU A 100 -2.35 -0.53 -1.37
N SER A 101 -1.33 -1.02 -2.07
CA SER A 101 -1.40 -1.39 -3.49
C SER A 101 -1.91 -2.83 -3.61
N ALA A 102 -2.97 -3.12 -2.87
CA ALA A 102 -3.55 -4.45 -2.81
C ALA A 102 -4.83 -4.48 -3.63
N CYS A 103 -4.72 -4.94 -4.88
CA CYS A 103 -5.88 -5.11 -5.75
C CYS A 103 -6.76 -6.24 -5.21
N GLN A 104 -8.05 -5.97 -5.11
CA GLN A 104 -9.03 -6.99 -4.78
C GLN A 104 -9.10 -8.04 -5.88
N THR A 105 -8.87 -9.30 -5.53
CA THR A 105 -9.20 -10.44 -6.38
C THR A 105 -10.67 -10.79 -6.22
N SER A 106 -11.58 -9.89 -6.60
CA SER A 106 -12.98 -10.27 -6.69
C SER A 106 -13.20 -11.04 -7.98
N THR A 107 -13.49 -12.30 -7.82
CA THR A 107 -14.05 -13.14 -8.88
C THR A 107 -15.43 -12.62 -9.25
N GLY A 108 -15.53 -11.76 -10.26
CA GLY A 108 -16.69 -11.67 -11.13
C GLY A 108 -17.87 -10.79 -10.77
N ASP A 109 -17.88 -10.01 -9.70
CA ASP A 109 -18.95 -9.04 -9.45
C ASP A 109 -18.40 -7.59 -9.42
N GLU A 110 -18.74 -6.83 -10.47
CA GLU A 110 -18.47 -5.37 -10.58
C GLU A 110 -19.33 -4.54 -9.61
N LYS A 111 -19.50 -4.95 -8.39
CA LYS A 111 -20.10 -4.08 -7.39
C LYS A 111 -19.04 -3.11 -6.93
N LEU A 112 -19.24 -1.82 -7.23
CA LEU A 112 -18.56 -0.69 -6.57
C LEU A 112 -18.64 -0.96 -5.07
N SER A 113 -17.56 -1.43 -4.49
CA SER A 113 -17.64 -1.98 -3.16
C SER A 113 -17.25 -0.92 -2.13
N GLU A 114 -18.11 -0.75 -1.15
CA GLU A 114 -17.75 -0.10 0.12
C GLU A 114 -16.57 -0.81 0.84
N GLU A 115 -15.98 -1.78 0.19
CA GLU A 115 -15.09 -2.83 0.70
C GLU A 115 -13.67 -2.34 0.93
N ALA A 116 -13.12 -1.47 0.09
CA ALA A 116 -11.78 -0.90 0.29
C ALA A 116 -11.64 -0.13 1.62
N VAL A 117 -12.77 0.40 2.10
CA VAL A 117 -12.85 1.07 3.40
C VAL A 117 -12.49 0.12 4.56
N HIS A 118 -12.78 -1.18 4.45
CA HIS A 118 -12.52 -2.13 5.53
C HIS A 118 -11.03 -2.37 5.76
N LEU A 119 -10.23 -2.58 4.70
CA LEU A 119 -8.77 -2.74 4.85
C LEU A 119 -8.13 -1.48 5.40
N ALA A 120 -8.48 -0.31 4.85
CA ALA A 120 -7.96 0.96 5.33
C ALA A 120 -8.38 1.25 6.78
N ALA A 121 -9.66 1.03 7.14
CA ALA A 121 -10.14 1.18 8.50
C ALA A 121 -9.45 0.23 9.49
N GLY A 122 -9.18 -1.01 9.06
CA GLY A 122 -8.42 -1.97 9.85
C GLY A 122 -6.99 -1.53 10.14
N MET A 123 -6.31 -0.94 9.15
CA MET A 123 -4.97 -0.39 9.34
C MET A 123 -4.96 0.83 10.27
N LEU A 124 -5.94 1.74 10.14
CA LEU A 124 -6.12 2.85 11.09
C LEU A 124 -6.39 2.33 12.51
N ALA A 125 -7.25 1.31 12.66
CA ALA A 125 -7.54 0.68 13.95
C ALA A 125 -6.30 -0.03 14.57
N ALA A 126 -5.37 -0.48 13.73
CA ALA A 126 -4.10 -1.07 14.16
C ALA A 126 -3.07 -0.03 14.65
N GLY A 127 -3.28 1.26 14.36
CA GLY A 127 -2.45 2.35 14.83
C GLY A 127 -1.80 3.22 13.75
N TYR A 128 -1.99 2.92 12.46
CA TYR A 128 -1.47 3.80 11.40
C TYR A 128 -2.18 5.15 11.41
N CYS A 129 -1.40 6.23 11.31
CA CYS A 129 -1.92 7.60 11.27
C CYS A 129 -2.54 7.94 9.91
N GLY A 130 -1.96 7.41 8.85
CA GLY A 130 -2.43 7.58 7.47
C GLY A 130 -2.47 6.27 6.70
N VAL A 131 -3.46 6.12 5.82
CA VAL A 131 -3.58 4.97 4.92
C VAL A 131 -3.89 5.44 3.52
N VAL A 132 -3.05 5.08 2.56
CA VAL A 132 -3.35 5.20 1.13
C VAL A 132 -3.90 3.87 0.64
N ALA A 133 -5.06 3.89 0.00
CA ALA A 133 -5.71 2.69 -0.53
C ALA A 133 -6.47 3.00 -1.83
N THR A 134 -6.97 1.96 -2.49
CA THR A 134 -7.83 2.11 -3.66
C THR A 134 -9.24 1.63 -3.35
N MET A 135 -10.26 2.40 -3.75
CA MET A 135 -11.67 2.08 -3.51
C MET A 135 -12.16 0.86 -4.31
N TRP A 136 -11.51 0.53 -5.41
CA TRP A 136 -11.78 -0.64 -6.23
C TRP A 136 -10.51 -1.10 -6.93
N SER A 137 -10.58 -2.23 -7.64
CA SER A 137 -9.45 -2.81 -8.39
C SER A 137 -8.91 -1.80 -9.41
N ILE A 138 -7.61 -1.58 -9.36
CA ILE A 138 -6.88 -0.75 -10.31
C ILE A 138 -6.18 -1.61 -11.35
N SER A 139 -5.86 -1.00 -12.48
CA SER A 139 -5.05 -1.67 -13.49
C SER A 139 -3.61 -1.85 -12.98
N ASP A 140 -3.10 -3.09 -13.04
CA ASP A 140 -1.69 -3.46 -12.74
C ASP A 140 -0.68 -2.61 -13.55
N ARG A 141 -1.15 -1.95 -14.62
CA ARG A 141 -0.35 -1.04 -15.44
C ARG A 141 -0.08 0.31 -14.78
N HIS A 142 -1.03 0.83 -13.98
CA HIS A 142 -0.98 2.21 -13.46
C HIS A 142 -0.55 2.28 -12.01
N GLY A 143 -0.78 1.23 -11.22
CA GLY A 143 -0.38 1.14 -9.82
C GLY A 143 1.09 1.51 -9.58
N PRO A 144 2.04 0.89 -10.30
CA PRO A 144 3.46 1.17 -10.11
C PRO A 144 3.84 2.64 -10.29
N GLN A 145 3.24 3.32 -11.28
CA GLN A 145 3.52 4.73 -11.53
C GLN A 145 2.97 5.64 -10.44
N VAL A 146 1.75 5.37 -9.98
CA VAL A 146 1.15 6.18 -8.90
C VAL A 146 1.94 6.03 -7.61
N ALA A 147 2.36 4.82 -7.27
CA ALA A 147 3.18 4.56 -6.10
C ALA A 147 4.56 5.24 -6.22
N GLU A 148 5.24 5.13 -7.36
CA GLU A 148 6.52 5.81 -7.62
C GLU A 148 6.38 7.33 -7.46
N ASP A 149 5.36 7.95 -8.10
CA ASP A 149 5.11 9.38 -8.03
C ASP A 149 4.76 9.83 -6.60
N PHE A 150 4.02 9.00 -5.85
CA PHE A 150 3.69 9.25 -4.45
C PHE A 150 4.95 9.30 -3.57
N TYR A 151 5.80 8.28 -3.64
CA TYR A 151 7.03 8.24 -2.86
C TYR A 151 8.02 9.34 -3.29
N ALA A 152 8.09 9.65 -4.58
CA ALA A 152 8.88 10.79 -5.06
C ALA A 152 8.36 12.13 -4.48
N GLY A 153 7.04 12.28 -4.37
CA GLY A 153 6.40 13.43 -3.73
C GLY A 153 6.75 13.56 -2.25
N LEU A 154 6.73 12.47 -1.48
CA LEU A 154 7.14 12.46 -0.08
C LEU A 154 8.62 12.83 0.08
N LEU A 155 9.50 12.27 -0.75
CA LEU A 155 10.94 12.50 -0.70
C LEU A 155 11.32 13.92 -1.08
N SER A 156 10.60 14.55 -2.03
CA SER A 156 10.89 15.92 -2.47
C SER A 156 10.73 16.96 -1.35
N GLN A 157 9.93 16.67 -0.35
CA GLN A 157 9.67 17.56 0.78
C GLN A 157 10.72 17.44 1.88
N ASN A 158 11.41 16.29 1.98
CA ASN A 158 12.52 16.12 2.93
C ASN A 158 13.73 17.02 2.61
N LEU A 159 13.79 17.60 1.41
CA LEU A 159 14.88 18.50 1.01
C LEU A 159 14.86 19.86 1.75
N GLU A 160 13.75 20.22 2.39
CA GLU A 160 13.62 21.48 3.15
C GLU A 160 14.15 21.35 4.59
N GLU A 161 14.33 20.13 5.12
CA GLU A 161 14.87 19.85 6.45
C GLU A 161 16.06 18.87 6.41
N PRO A 162 17.29 19.34 6.18
CA PRO A 162 18.47 18.45 5.97
C PRO A 162 18.82 17.53 7.14
N GLU A 163 18.34 17.82 8.34
CA GLU A 163 18.62 17.04 9.55
C GLU A 163 17.79 15.72 9.60
N GLN A 164 16.78 15.56 8.75
CA GLN A 164 15.92 14.39 8.68
C GLN A 164 16.12 13.51 7.42
N MET A 165 17.24 13.68 6.73
CA MET A 165 17.51 13.13 5.39
C MET A 165 17.45 11.58 5.28
N HIS A 166 17.36 10.85 6.41
CA HIS A 166 17.33 9.39 6.44
C HIS A 166 15.95 8.79 6.84
N VAL A 167 14.98 9.65 7.12
CA VAL A 167 13.63 9.24 7.52
C VAL A 167 12.62 9.73 6.50
N LEU A 168 11.72 8.87 6.08
CA LEU A 168 10.61 9.26 5.21
C LEU A 168 9.57 10.04 6.03
N SER A 169 9.44 11.36 5.81
CA SER A 169 8.32 12.13 6.37
C SER A 169 7.03 11.80 5.62
N THR A 170 5.98 11.58 6.35
CA THR A 170 4.65 11.22 5.84
C THR A 170 3.60 12.31 6.06
N ASP A 171 3.97 13.42 6.71
CA ASP A 171 3.09 14.54 7.06
C ASP A 171 2.27 15.08 5.88
N ASN A 172 2.81 14.96 4.68
CA ASN A 172 2.19 15.43 3.46
C ASN A 172 1.69 14.29 2.55
N ALA A 173 1.40 13.11 3.10
CA ALA A 173 0.96 11.94 2.32
C ALA A 173 -0.28 12.24 1.47
N ALA A 174 -1.27 12.94 2.00
CA ALA A 174 -2.46 13.34 1.25
C ALA A 174 -2.12 14.23 0.05
N LEU A 175 -1.19 15.17 0.21
CA LEU A 175 -0.74 16.08 -0.85
C LEU A 175 0.09 15.35 -1.91
N ALA A 176 0.99 14.45 -1.49
CA ALA A 176 1.77 13.61 -2.39
C ALA A 176 0.86 12.73 -3.25
N LEU A 177 -0.16 12.11 -2.64
CA LEU A 177 -1.16 11.33 -3.36
C LEU A 177 -1.95 12.20 -4.36
N HIS A 178 -2.38 13.39 -3.93
CA HIS A 178 -3.10 14.32 -4.79
C HIS A 178 -2.32 14.64 -6.08
N TYR A 179 -1.04 14.95 -5.97
CA TYR A 179 -0.20 15.25 -7.15
C TYR A 179 0.03 14.03 -8.04
N SER A 180 0.22 12.85 -7.44
CA SER A 180 0.39 11.59 -8.17
C SER A 180 -0.86 11.26 -8.99
N VAL A 181 -2.03 11.36 -8.37
CA VAL A 181 -3.32 11.13 -9.03
C VAL A 181 -3.60 12.20 -10.10
N GLN A 182 -3.26 13.47 -9.85
CA GLN A 182 -3.38 14.52 -10.88
C GLN A 182 -2.49 14.24 -12.10
N LYS A 183 -1.29 13.71 -11.89
CA LYS A 183 -0.38 13.33 -12.98
C LYS A 183 -0.98 12.19 -13.81
N LEU A 184 -1.50 11.16 -13.15
CA LEU A 184 -2.20 10.05 -13.80
C LEU A 184 -3.42 10.55 -14.59
N ARG A 185 -4.25 11.41 -13.99
CA ARG A 185 -5.42 12.01 -14.64
C ARG A 185 -5.05 12.75 -15.92
N LYS A 186 -3.96 13.54 -15.92
CA LYS A 186 -3.49 14.25 -17.12
C LYS A 186 -3.07 13.30 -18.23
N GLN A 187 -2.57 12.13 -17.91
CA GLN A 187 -2.17 11.11 -18.90
C GLN A 187 -3.36 10.34 -19.47
N LEU A 188 -4.36 10.03 -18.64
CA LEU A 188 -5.49 9.17 -18.99
C LEU A 188 -6.73 9.94 -19.48
N GLY A 189 -6.77 11.27 -19.27
CA GLY A 189 -7.90 12.09 -19.69
C GLY A 189 -9.21 11.66 -19.06
N ASP A 190 -10.18 11.25 -19.89
CA ASP A 190 -11.55 10.93 -19.47
C ASP A 190 -11.70 9.54 -18.81
N SER A 191 -10.62 8.75 -18.69
CA SER A 191 -10.66 7.42 -18.07
C SER A 191 -10.73 7.53 -16.53
N ALA A 192 -11.84 8.08 -16.03
CA ALA A 192 -12.03 8.43 -14.61
C ALA A 192 -11.88 7.22 -13.68
N LEU A 193 -12.32 6.03 -14.09
CA LEU A 193 -12.25 4.80 -13.29
C LEU A 193 -10.82 4.36 -12.96
N ASP A 194 -9.83 4.82 -13.72
CA ASP A 194 -8.43 4.44 -13.52
C ASP A 194 -7.69 5.35 -12.52
N TRP A 195 -8.16 6.59 -12.28
CA TRP A 195 -7.47 7.54 -11.39
C TRP A 195 -8.29 7.97 -10.16
N ILE A 196 -9.63 7.86 -10.18
CA ILE A 196 -10.48 8.20 -9.02
C ILE A 196 -10.25 7.29 -7.80
N PRO A 197 -9.94 5.96 -7.94
CA PRO A 197 -9.99 5.05 -6.81
C PRO A 197 -8.99 5.36 -5.69
N TYR A 198 -7.93 6.10 -5.95
CA TYR A 198 -6.89 6.35 -4.96
C TYR A 198 -7.36 7.34 -3.89
N VAL A 199 -7.34 6.92 -2.64
CA VAL A 199 -7.83 7.70 -1.50
C VAL A 199 -6.83 7.64 -0.36
N HIS A 200 -6.65 8.77 0.34
CA HIS A 200 -5.95 8.85 1.62
C HIS A 200 -6.99 8.91 2.75
N PHE A 201 -6.81 8.08 3.76
CA PHE A 201 -7.57 8.06 5.00
C PHE A 201 -6.63 8.42 6.15
N GLY A 202 -7.05 9.28 7.07
CA GLY A 202 -6.25 9.69 8.22
C GLY A 202 -6.09 11.19 8.34
N LEU A 203 -5.18 11.61 9.18
CA LEU A 203 -4.86 13.01 9.48
C LEU A 203 -3.76 13.54 8.57
#